data_0ae9164917378dea7eca8ec5b82108ba
#
_entry.id   0ae9164917378dea7eca8ec5b82108ba
#
_cell.length_a   1.000
_cell.length_b   1.000
_cell.length_c   1.000
_cell.angle_alpha   90.00
_cell.angle_beta   90.00
_cell.angle_gamma   90.00
#
_symmetry.space_group_name_H-M   'P 1'
#
loop_
_entity.id
_entity.type
_entity.pdbx_description
1 polymer ?
#
loop_
_entity_poly.entity_id
_entity_poly.type
_entity_poly.pdbx_seq_one_letter_code
_entity_poly.pdbx_strand_id
1 'polypeptide(L)'
;MKKFLATLLTLCMVLGACSALAEVTYPVETSTTLTIWKQLDGSIADGGYTTSMDTPGFKAWCEKSGIQVELKEFADATSLVLSLNGATTLPDMFMFNAGRDYNGGVAGLIADEMVQVIEPAMLEQYAPDYWAYINKPIYMNEITQLDGKMYYLAGHIFEEKSPYRYWRGLFYRQDILDAIGRDVPQTIDEFYDTLVAMKEHGVETPFVFQGKTDLRDCLKNGELTSAFGLVNTAEYQADGQWHFGAYEPEYKDVLAFMKKLYDEGLISVDYLSMEEATSRAMFCTGEAGVMYGNNSRLNTYLSSLEEGGSMVGGHVIHAADQDHAMFSYADPMTTSDDITFISADCKNVELCMELYNYLYTEEGNMIRNYGIEGESYTIGENGKPQYTDLVLHNPDGHSMDGVARSYALINWPGIHANDQLAMRHPEDSQIVAYERWSNTDHDEHVVIHTAVLDEYLDEYTDLWTDINLYIDECRAKFISGEMSIENDFDAYIDTLKSMGMDRVCEIKQITLDAHNAALAE
;
A
#
# COMPACT_ATOMS: atom_id res chain seq x y z
N MET A 1 -25.90 52.54 30.01
CA MET A 1 -26.65 51.57 29.23
C MET A 1 -26.33 51.59 27.70
N LYS A 2 -26.22 52.76 27.05
CA LYS A 2 -25.93 52.80 25.58
C LYS A 2 -24.51 52.34 25.18
N LYS A 3 -23.51 52.42 26.07
CA LYS A 3 -22.14 51.90 25.78
C LYS A 3 -22.02 50.39 25.98
N PHE A 4 -22.87 49.77 26.79
CA PHE A 4 -22.89 48.30 27.00
C PHE A 4 -23.60 47.58 25.85
N LEU A 5 -24.58 48.23 25.20
CA LEU A 5 -25.28 47.65 24.06
C LEU A 5 -24.41 47.64 22.77
N ALA A 6 -23.53 48.62 22.60
CA ALA A 6 -22.60 48.69 21.46
C ALA A 6 -21.50 47.62 21.54
N THR A 7 -21.03 47.30 22.74
CA THR A 7 -19.99 46.26 22.95
C THR A 7 -20.58 44.86 22.79
N LEU A 8 -21.87 44.66 23.12
CA LEU A 8 -22.53 43.36 22.94
C LEU A 8 -22.87 43.09 21.46
N LEU A 9 -23.19 44.13 20.68
CA LEU A 9 -23.42 44.00 19.22
C LEU A 9 -22.12 43.78 18.44
N THR A 10 -20.98 44.31 18.90
CA THR A 10 -19.69 44.09 18.27
C THR A 10 -19.12 42.68 18.63
N LEU A 11 -19.45 42.16 19.81
CA LEU A 11 -19.07 40.79 20.21
C LEU A 11 -19.92 39.73 19.49
N CYS A 12 -21.21 40.04 19.18
CA CYS A 12 -22.04 39.14 18.37
C CYS A 12 -21.69 39.15 16.87
N MET A 13 -21.00 40.17 16.35
CA MET A 13 -20.52 40.20 14.95
C MET A 13 -19.15 39.55 14.75
N VAL A 14 -18.40 39.29 15.81
CA VAL A 14 -17.12 38.55 15.75
C VAL A 14 -17.31 37.04 15.96
N LEU A 15 -18.47 36.61 16.50
CA LEU A 15 -18.82 35.19 16.66
C LEU A 15 -19.66 34.62 15.51
N GLY A 16 -19.88 35.40 14.44
CA GLY A 16 -20.67 35.01 13.28
C GLY A 16 -19.90 34.70 12.00
N ALA A 17 -18.57 34.66 12.06
CA ALA A 17 -17.73 34.14 11.00
C ALA A 17 -17.31 32.68 11.33
N CYS A 18 -18.27 31.80 11.61
CA CYS A 18 -18.16 30.43 11.15
C CYS A 18 -18.26 30.56 9.61
N SER A 19 -17.14 30.44 8.93
CA SER A 19 -17.14 30.13 7.50
C SER A 19 -18.04 28.90 7.35
N ALA A 20 -19.25 29.09 6.81
CA ALA A 20 -19.98 27.98 6.24
C ALA A 20 -19.03 27.43 5.19
N LEU A 21 -18.52 26.21 5.39
CA LEU A 21 -17.83 25.46 4.36
C LEU A 21 -18.71 25.57 3.11
N ALA A 22 -18.12 25.88 1.97
CA ALA A 22 -18.84 25.94 0.72
C ALA A 22 -19.39 24.51 0.48
N GLU A 23 -20.71 24.37 0.49
CA GLU A 23 -21.38 23.10 0.22
C GLU A 23 -21.46 22.96 -1.30
N VAL A 24 -20.74 21.99 -1.88
CA VAL A 24 -20.89 21.62 -3.28
C VAL A 24 -22.19 20.85 -3.42
N THR A 25 -23.11 21.37 -4.25
CA THR A 25 -24.42 20.75 -4.46
C THR A 25 -24.40 19.84 -5.68
N TYR A 26 -24.83 18.60 -5.53
CA TYR A 26 -24.93 17.62 -6.61
C TYR A 26 -26.40 17.35 -6.99
N PRO A 27 -26.69 17.07 -8.29
CA PRO A 27 -25.78 17.12 -9.43
C PRO A 27 -25.31 18.55 -9.78
N VAL A 28 -24.04 18.69 -10.19
CA VAL A 28 -23.51 19.97 -10.67
C VAL A 28 -24.17 20.35 -12.01
N GLU A 29 -24.66 21.57 -12.12
CA GLU A 29 -25.25 22.06 -13.37
C GLU A 29 -24.15 22.60 -14.31
N THR A 30 -23.71 21.77 -15.24
CA THR A 30 -22.70 22.13 -16.23
C THR A 30 -22.98 21.48 -17.59
N SER A 31 -22.52 22.14 -18.67
CA SER A 31 -22.47 21.55 -20.01
C SER A 31 -21.05 21.18 -20.44
N THR A 32 -20.08 21.40 -19.55
CA THR A 32 -18.68 21.06 -19.81
C THR A 32 -18.47 19.56 -19.64
N THR A 33 -17.78 18.94 -20.59
CA THR A 33 -17.30 17.56 -20.49
C THR A 33 -15.83 17.58 -20.12
N LEU A 34 -15.45 16.90 -19.05
CA LEU A 34 -14.05 16.73 -18.65
C LEU A 34 -13.40 15.59 -19.42
N THR A 35 -12.13 15.72 -19.73
CA THR A 35 -11.33 14.66 -20.34
C THR A 35 -10.43 14.01 -19.31
N ILE A 36 -10.51 12.67 -19.20
CA ILE A 36 -9.68 11.89 -18.27
C ILE A 36 -8.90 10.81 -19.04
N TRP A 37 -7.61 10.71 -18.77
CA TRP A 37 -6.75 9.65 -19.28
C TRP A 37 -6.27 8.75 -18.15
N LYS A 38 -6.47 7.44 -18.29
CA LYS A 38 -5.99 6.45 -17.32
C LYS A 38 -5.65 5.11 -17.97
N GLN A 39 -4.99 4.24 -17.23
CA GLN A 39 -4.83 2.85 -17.62
C GLN A 39 -6.17 2.11 -17.49
N LEU A 40 -6.48 1.24 -18.45
CA LEU A 40 -7.64 0.34 -18.38
C LEU A 40 -7.47 -0.63 -17.22
N ASP A 41 -8.48 -0.73 -16.38
CA ASP A 41 -8.56 -1.81 -15.41
C ASP A 41 -8.99 -3.11 -16.12
N GLY A 42 -8.03 -4.02 -16.30
CA GLY A 42 -8.28 -5.30 -16.96
C GLY A 42 -9.28 -6.20 -16.22
N SER A 43 -9.50 -5.99 -14.92
CA SER A 43 -10.41 -6.81 -14.11
C SER A 43 -11.89 -6.58 -14.43
N ILE A 44 -12.27 -5.46 -15.07
CA ILE A 44 -13.64 -5.25 -15.52
C ILE A 44 -14.07 -6.23 -16.62
N ALA A 45 -13.09 -6.83 -17.34
CA ALA A 45 -13.37 -7.87 -18.34
C ALA A 45 -13.98 -9.12 -17.69
N ASP A 46 -13.58 -9.44 -16.47
CA ASP A 46 -14.16 -10.53 -15.67
C ASP A 46 -15.60 -10.24 -15.24
N GLY A 47 -16.03 -8.98 -15.31
CA GLY A 47 -17.40 -8.53 -15.12
C GLY A 47 -18.18 -8.33 -16.43
N GLY A 48 -17.59 -8.68 -17.59
CA GLY A 48 -18.22 -8.61 -18.90
C GLY A 48 -18.10 -7.26 -19.62
N TYR A 49 -17.23 -6.36 -19.18
CA TYR A 49 -17.03 -5.03 -19.77
C TYR A 49 -15.66 -4.88 -20.42
N THR A 50 -15.57 -4.09 -21.49
CA THR A 50 -14.32 -3.81 -22.21
C THR A 50 -13.81 -2.38 -22.03
N THR A 51 -14.61 -1.51 -21.42
CA THR A 51 -14.26 -0.13 -21.07
C THR A 51 -15.00 0.28 -19.79
N SER A 52 -14.36 1.06 -18.95
CA SER A 52 -14.97 1.58 -17.73
C SER A 52 -16.19 2.46 -18.03
N MET A 53 -16.23 3.16 -19.18
CA MET A 53 -17.37 4.00 -19.59
C MET A 53 -18.70 3.23 -19.70
N ASP A 54 -18.64 1.92 -19.99
CA ASP A 54 -19.83 1.09 -20.13
C ASP A 54 -20.32 0.50 -18.81
N THR A 55 -19.48 0.54 -17.77
CA THR A 55 -19.82 -0.03 -16.46
C THR A 55 -20.93 0.76 -15.77
N PRO A 56 -21.82 0.07 -15.00
CA PRO A 56 -22.88 0.73 -14.25
C PRO A 56 -22.35 1.76 -13.23
N GLY A 57 -21.24 1.44 -12.54
CA GLY A 57 -20.64 2.34 -11.55
C GLY A 57 -20.16 3.66 -12.15
N PHE A 58 -19.47 3.61 -13.29
CA PHE A 58 -18.99 4.83 -13.96
C PHE A 58 -20.16 5.70 -14.47
N LYS A 59 -21.19 5.07 -15.04
CA LYS A 59 -22.40 5.78 -15.48
C LYS A 59 -23.12 6.46 -14.31
N ALA A 60 -23.26 5.74 -13.18
CA ALA A 60 -23.86 6.30 -11.98
C ALA A 60 -23.05 7.49 -11.43
N TRP A 61 -21.72 7.42 -11.45
CA TRP A 61 -20.86 8.53 -11.04
C TRP A 61 -21.09 9.79 -11.89
N CYS A 62 -21.07 9.65 -13.21
CA CYS A 62 -21.32 10.78 -14.12
C CYS A 62 -22.74 11.35 -13.94
N GLU A 63 -23.76 10.49 -13.83
CA GLU A 63 -25.15 10.91 -13.65
C GLU A 63 -25.37 11.65 -12.33
N LYS A 64 -24.87 11.09 -11.23
CA LYS A 64 -25.10 11.60 -9.89
C LYS A 64 -24.26 12.84 -9.58
N SER A 65 -23.02 12.90 -10.07
CA SER A 65 -22.19 14.12 -9.97
C SER A 65 -22.71 15.24 -10.88
N GLY A 66 -23.44 14.92 -11.95
CA GLY A 66 -23.90 15.88 -12.98
C GLY A 66 -22.80 16.24 -13.98
N ILE A 67 -21.61 15.65 -13.89
CA ILE A 67 -20.44 15.99 -14.69
C ILE A 67 -20.18 14.89 -15.72
N GLN A 68 -20.18 15.24 -16.99
CA GLN A 68 -19.86 14.30 -18.07
C GLN A 68 -18.35 14.15 -18.22
N VAL A 69 -17.92 12.92 -18.45
CA VAL A 69 -16.50 12.57 -18.64
C VAL A 69 -16.30 11.87 -19.98
N GLU A 70 -15.35 12.38 -20.77
CA GLU A 70 -14.75 11.68 -21.89
C GLU A 70 -13.50 10.95 -21.40
N LEU A 71 -13.60 9.63 -21.27
CA LEU A 71 -12.52 8.78 -20.74
C LEU A 71 -11.73 8.17 -21.89
N LYS A 72 -10.40 8.32 -21.87
CA LYS A 72 -9.49 7.60 -22.72
C LYS A 72 -8.70 6.60 -21.89
N GLU A 73 -8.88 5.33 -22.19
CA GLU A 73 -8.20 4.23 -21.49
C GLU A 73 -7.04 3.68 -22.33
N PHE A 74 -5.95 3.33 -21.68
CA PHE A 74 -4.73 2.79 -22.27
C PHE A 74 -4.50 1.37 -21.78
N ALA A 75 -3.99 0.50 -22.63
CA ALA A 75 -3.74 -0.90 -22.28
C ALA A 75 -2.70 -1.06 -21.14
N ASP A 76 -1.76 -0.13 -21.03
CA ASP A 76 -0.70 -0.11 -20.02
C ASP A 76 -0.24 1.32 -19.72
N ALA A 77 0.47 1.46 -18.59
CA ALA A 77 1.01 2.75 -18.13
C ALA A 77 2.04 3.33 -19.12
N THR A 78 2.84 2.50 -19.78
CA THR A 78 3.83 2.96 -20.78
C THR A 78 3.14 3.68 -21.95
N SER A 79 2.05 3.11 -22.46
CA SER A 79 1.26 3.71 -23.53
C SER A 79 0.61 5.02 -23.11
N LEU A 80 0.15 5.10 -21.85
CA LEU A 80 -0.38 6.35 -21.25
C LEU A 80 0.71 7.42 -21.19
N VAL A 81 1.87 7.13 -20.59
CA VAL A 81 2.99 8.07 -20.44
C VAL A 81 3.53 8.55 -21.79
N LEU A 82 3.70 7.63 -22.76
CA LEU A 82 4.10 8.03 -24.12
C LEU A 82 3.07 8.95 -24.77
N SER A 83 1.78 8.75 -24.53
CA SER A 83 0.72 9.61 -25.05
C SER A 83 0.70 10.97 -24.37
N LEU A 84 0.94 11.04 -23.05
CA LEU A 84 1.10 12.31 -22.31
C LEU A 84 2.28 13.11 -22.86
N ASN A 85 3.46 12.48 -22.99
CA ASN A 85 4.67 13.14 -23.49
C ASN A 85 4.57 13.58 -24.96
N GLY A 86 3.73 12.93 -25.77
CA GLY A 86 3.48 13.26 -27.18
C GLY A 86 2.29 14.18 -27.41
N ALA A 87 1.54 14.54 -26.37
CA ALA A 87 0.33 15.35 -26.49
C ALA A 87 0.65 16.81 -26.84
N THR A 88 -0.12 17.39 -27.76
CA THR A 88 -0.10 18.84 -28.01
C THR A 88 -0.96 19.63 -27.02
N THR A 89 -1.90 18.95 -26.38
CA THR A 89 -2.75 19.44 -25.30
C THR A 89 -3.05 18.25 -24.40
N LEU A 90 -2.80 18.41 -23.12
CA LEU A 90 -3.05 17.41 -22.10
C LEU A 90 -4.57 17.30 -21.81
N PRO A 91 -5.06 16.13 -21.33
CA PRO A 91 -6.43 16.02 -20.83
C PRO A 91 -6.62 16.92 -19.59
N ASP A 92 -7.86 17.14 -19.16
CA ASP A 92 -8.10 17.90 -17.90
C ASP A 92 -7.49 17.14 -16.70
N MET A 93 -7.63 15.82 -16.66
CA MET A 93 -7.07 14.97 -15.61
C MET A 93 -6.40 13.74 -16.20
N PHE A 94 -5.40 13.19 -15.49
CA PHE A 94 -4.84 11.88 -15.80
C PHE A 94 -4.47 11.13 -14.52
N MET A 95 -4.54 9.78 -14.58
CA MET A 95 -4.40 8.90 -13.42
C MET A 95 -3.44 7.76 -13.70
N PHE A 96 -2.41 7.61 -12.88
CA PHE A 96 -1.48 6.47 -12.90
C PHE A 96 -0.52 6.53 -11.69
N ASN A 97 0.27 5.48 -11.49
CA ASN A 97 1.35 5.46 -10.49
C ASN A 97 2.59 6.19 -11.02
N ALA A 98 2.69 7.49 -10.75
CA ALA A 98 3.81 8.29 -11.25
C ALA A 98 5.17 7.81 -10.69
N GLY A 99 5.22 7.38 -9.43
CA GLY A 99 6.47 6.91 -8.80
C GLY A 99 7.07 5.67 -9.47
N ARG A 100 6.21 4.79 -10.04
CA ARG A 100 6.62 3.60 -10.75
C ARG A 100 6.82 3.83 -12.26
N ASP A 101 5.93 4.61 -12.86
CA ASP A 101 5.71 4.59 -14.30
C ASP A 101 6.23 5.85 -15.03
N TYR A 102 6.60 6.92 -14.30
CA TYR A 102 7.16 8.14 -14.87
C TYR A 102 8.61 8.37 -14.44
N ASN A 103 9.44 8.82 -15.37
CA ASN A 103 10.84 9.12 -15.06
C ASN A 103 10.95 10.30 -14.07
N GLY A 104 11.57 10.08 -12.94
CA GLY A 104 11.62 11.07 -11.84
C GLY A 104 10.33 11.16 -11.02
N GLY A 105 9.34 10.29 -11.25
CA GLY A 105 8.10 10.25 -10.49
C GLY A 105 7.30 11.55 -10.55
N VAL A 106 6.72 11.96 -9.41
CA VAL A 106 5.97 13.22 -9.30
C VAL A 106 6.89 14.42 -9.55
N ALA A 107 8.14 14.39 -9.06
CA ALA A 107 9.11 15.47 -9.30
C ALA A 107 9.42 15.63 -10.81
N GLY A 108 9.48 14.52 -11.56
CA GLY A 108 9.62 14.54 -13.01
C GLY A 108 8.44 15.24 -13.69
N LEU A 109 7.20 14.94 -13.30
CA LEU A 109 6.00 15.60 -13.84
C LEU A 109 5.98 17.11 -13.54
N ILE A 110 6.47 17.51 -12.37
CA ILE A 110 6.60 18.92 -11.98
C ILE A 110 7.66 19.61 -12.85
N ALA A 111 8.83 18.99 -13.02
CA ALA A 111 9.94 19.53 -13.84
C ALA A 111 9.55 19.67 -15.31
N ASP A 112 8.74 18.75 -15.83
CA ASP A 112 8.22 18.77 -17.21
C ASP A 112 6.99 19.69 -17.37
N GLU A 113 6.61 20.42 -16.33
CA GLU A 113 5.48 21.38 -16.31
C GLU A 113 4.14 20.74 -16.73
N MET A 114 3.92 19.45 -16.39
CA MET A 114 2.73 18.70 -16.82
C MET A 114 1.54 18.82 -15.85
N VAL A 115 1.76 19.29 -14.62
CA VAL A 115 0.77 19.28 -13.54
C VAL A 115 0.63 20.66 -12.90
N GLN A 116 -0.54 20.93 -12.33
CA GLN A 116 -0.82 22.15 -11.57
C GLN A 116 -0.59 21.94 -10.08
N VAL A 117 -0.24 23.04 -9.38
CA VAL A 117 -0.29 23.09 -7.91
C VAL A 117 -1.75 23.05 -7.46
N ILE A 118 -2.04 22.27 -6.45
CA ILE A 118 -3.35 22.19 -5.81
C ILE A 118 -3.27 22.95 -4.50
N GLU A 119 -3.94 24.11 -4.47
CA GLU A 119 -3.95 24.96 -3.28
C GLU A 119 -5.01 24.48 -2.26
N PRO A 120 -4.70 24.43 -0.96
CA PRO A 120 -5.67 24.05 0.09
C PRO A 120 -6.98 24.83 0.02
N ALA A 121 -6.92 26.14 -0.27
CA ALA A 121 -8.10 27.01 -0.38
C ALA A 121 -9.04 26.59 -1.52
N MET A 122 -8.52 26.00 -2.61
CA MET A 122 -9.33 25.45 -3.69
C MET A 122 -10.04 24.15 -3.24
N LEU A 123 -9.34 23.30 -2.49
CA LEU A 123 -9.94 22.09 -1.92
C LEU A 123 -11.05 22.43 -0.93
N GLU A 124 -10.84 23.40 -0.05
CA GLU A 124 -11.89 23.88 0.87
C GLU A 124 -13.12 24.37 0.14
N GLN A 125 -12.98 24.97 -1.04
CA GLN A 125 -14.06 25.58 -1.80
C GLN A 125 -14.75 24.59 -2.74
N TYR A 126 -14.01 23.75 -3.47
CA TYR A 126 -14.50 22.92 -4.57
C TYR A 126 -14.45 21.41 -4.29
N ALA A 127 -13.75 21.00 -3.23
CA ALA A 127 -13.67 19.61 -2.80
C ALA A 127 -13.74 19.49 -1.26
N PRO A 128 -14.77 20.06 -0.59
CA PRO A 128 -14.82 20.16 0.87
C PRO A 128 -14.90 18.80 1.58
N ASP A 129 -15.59 17.80 1.01
CA ASP A 129 -15.68 16.45 1.62
C ASP A 129 -14.33 15.73 1.55
N TYR A 130 -13.64 15.81 0.40
CA TYR A 130 -12.28 15.31 0.24
C TYR A 130 -11.33 16.00 1.21
N TRP A 131 -11.35 17.35 1.26
CA TRP A 131 -10.47 18.12 2.14
C TRP A 131 -10.70 17.80 3.62
N ALA A 132 -11.96 17.71 4.06
CA ALA A 132 -12.29 17.34 5.43
C ALA A 132 -11.76 15.96 5.82
N TYR A 133 -11.66 15.03 4.85
CA TYR A 133 -11.13 13.71 5.08
C TYR A 133 -9.61 13.70 5.17
N ILE A 134 -8.91 14.31 4.21
CA ILE A 134 -7.45 14.21 4.06
C ILE A 134 -6.66 15.25 4.87
N ASN A 135 -7.29 16.35 5.30
CA ASN A 135 -6.62 17.41 6.07
C ASN A 135 -6.31 16.95 7.50
N LYS A 136 -5.50 15.91 7.59
CA LYS A 136 -4.98 15.31 8.82
C LYS A 136 -3.52 14.95 8.58
N PRO A 137 -2.65 15.06 9.61
CA PRO A 137 -1.23 14.79 9.45
C PRO A 137 -0.92 13.45 8.78
N ILE A 138 -1.65 12.39 9.12
CA ILE A 138 -1.43 11.04 8.59
C ILE A 138 -1.58 10.94 7.06
N TYR A 139 -2.42 11.76 6.44
CA TYR A 139 -2.59 11.81 4.98
C TYR A 139 -1.76 12.92 4.36
N MET A 140 -1.76 14.11 5.01
CA MET A 140 -1.04 15.28 4.48
C MET A 140 0.46 15.00 4.34
N ASN A 141 1.04 14.25 5.29
CA ASN A 141 2.44 13.85 5.25
C ASN A 141 2.80 13.05 3.98
N GLU A 142 1.86 12.32 3.40
CA GLU A 142 2.11 11.49 2.21
C GLU A 142 1.90 12.24 0.90
N ILE A 143 0.96 13.20 0.85
CA ILE A 143 0.61 13.91 -0.40
C ILE A 143 1.33 15.24 -0.58
N THR A 144 1.91 15.79 0.50
CA THR A 144 2.70 17.03 0.43
C THR A 144 4.11 16.73 -0.07
N GLN A 145 4.53 17.41 -1.13
CA GLN A 145 5.87 17.26 -1.69
C GLN A 145 6.91 18.04 -0.86
N LEU A 146 8.20 17.82 -1.13
CA LEU A 146 9.32 18.43 -0.40
C LEU A 146 9.33 19.98 -0.46
N ASP A 147 8.65 20.58 -1.42
CA ASP A 147 8.46 22.04 -1.52
C ASP A 147 7.26 22.57 -0.72
N GLY A 148 6.63 21.71 0.08
CA GLY A 148 5.46 22.04 0.90
C GLY A 148 4.14 22.12 0.12
N LYS A 149 4.09 21.70 -1.14
CA LYS A 149 2.91 21.81 -2.00
C LYS A 149 2.31 20.48 -2.37
N MET A 150 1.05 20.51 -2.76
CA MET A 150 0.35 19.36 -3.36
C MET A 150 0.29 19.53 -4.88
N TYR A 151 0.51 18.44 -5.61
CA TYR A 151 0.47 18.40 -7.08
C TYR A 151 -0.47 17.33 -7.62
N TYR A 152 -1.09 16.57 -6.73
CA TYR A 152 -2.05 15.52 -7.08
C TYR A 152 -3.11 15.36 -5.98
N LEU A 153 -4.22 14.79 -6.38
CA LEU A 153 -5.25 14.29 -5.47
C LEU A 153 -4.94 12.82 -5.18
N ALA A 154 -5.08 12.41 -3.93
CA ALA A 154 -4.77 11.06 -3.49
C ALA A 154 -5.55 10.00 -4.29
N GLY A 155 -4.93 8.90 -4.64
CA GLY A 155 -5.59 7.79 -5.31
C GLY A 155 -6.57 7.06 -4.38
N HIS A 156 -6.20 5.86 -3.95
CA HIS A 156 -6.94 5.15 -2.93
C HIS A 156 -6.48 5.58 -1.53
N ILE A 157 -7.44 5.79 -0.62
CA ILE A 157 -7.18 6.17 0.76
C ILE A 157 -7.70 5.08 1.68
N PHE A 158 -6.86 4.59 2.59
CA PHE A 158 -7.30 3.68 3.63
C PHE A 158 -7.94 4.45 4.81
N GLU A 159 -8.90 3.82 5.47
CA GLU A 159 -9.38 4.29 6.76
C GLU A 159 -8.24 4.26 7.80
N GLU A 160 -8.27 5.20 8.76
CA GLU A 160 -7.29 5.21 9.84
C GLU A 160 -7.26 3.84 10.55
N LYS A 161 -6.07 3.31 10.77
CA LYS A 161 -5.86 1.98 11.39
C LYS A 161 -6.47 0.81 10.59
N SER A 162 -6.65 0.96 9.28
CA SER A 162 -7.08 -0.16 8.44
C SER A 162 -6.07 -1.30 8.48
N PRO A 163 -6.47 -2.52 8.88
CA PRO A 163 -5.58 -3.67 8.83
C PRO A 163 -5.31 -4.12 7.39
N TYR A 164 -6.14 -3.71 6.43
CA TYR A 164 -6.03 -4.11 5.02
C TYR A 164 -4.86 -3.46 4.26
N ARG A 165 -4.13 -2.54 4.90
CA ARG A 165 -2.84 -2.03 4.41
C ARG A 165 -1.74 -3.09 4.45
N TYR A 166 -1.87 -4.09 5.33
CA TYR A 166 -0.87 -5.13 5.59
C TYR A 166 -1.20 -6.38 4.78
N TRP A 167 -0.71 -6.46 3.57
CA TRP A 167 -1.13 -7.49 2.62
C TRP A 167 -0.11 -8.61 2.38
N ARG A 168 1.01 -8.63 3.11
CA ARG A 168 2.04 -9.66 3.09
C ARG A 168 2.38 -10.12 4.50
N GLY A 169 2.72 -11.42 4.62
CA GLY A 169 3.18 -11.99 5.87
C GLY A 169 3.29 -13.51 5.81
N LEU A 170 3.38 -14.10 6.98
CA LEU A 170 3.51 -15.55 7.14
C LEU A 170 2.15 -16.24 7.06
N PHE A 171 2.10 -17.39 6.37
CA PHE A 171 0.99 -18.33 6.35
C PHE A 171 1.45 -19.67 6.85
N TYR A 172 0.59 -20.36 7.59
CA TYR A 172 0.84 -21.68 8.14
C TYR A 172 -0.19 -22.68 7.62
N ARG A 173 0.22 -23.90 7.37
CA ARG A 173 -0.68 -25.06 7.24
C ARG A 173 -1.24 -25.38 8.61
N GLN A 174 -2.50 -25.00 8.84
CA GLN A 174 -3.18 -25.22 10.13
C GLN A 174 -3.31 -26.70 10.45
N ASP A 175 -3.63 -27.51 9.45
CA ASP A 175 -3.72 -28.97 9.60
C ASP A 175 -2.39 -29.60 10.03
N ILE A 176 -1.25 -29.09 9.57
CA ILE A 176 0.08 -29.55 10.01
C ILE A 176 0.34 -29.08 11.45
N LEU A 177 0.01 -27.82 11.80
CA LEU A 177 0.13 -27.33 13.18
C LEU A 177 -0.68 -28.19 14.14
N ASP A 178 -1.94 -28.51 13.78
CA ASP A 178 -2.82 -29.39 14.58
C ASP A 178 -2.21 -30.79 14.74
N ALA A 179 -1.64 -31.35 13.66
CA ALA A 179 -1.02 -32.68 13.67
C ALA A 179 0.21 -32.75 14.59
N ILE A 180 1.00 -31.66 14.68
CA ILE A 180 2.17 -31.58 15.57
C ILE A 180 1.84 -31.02 16.97
N GLY A 181 0.57 -30.64 17.20
CA GLY A 181 0.08 -30.12 18.48
C GLY A 181 0.68 -28.76 18.87
N ARG A 182 0.82 -27.84 17.91
CA ARG A 182 1.36 -26.50 18.13
C ARG A 182 0.38 -25.42 17.70
N ASP A 183 0.39 -24.32 18.43
CA ASP A 183 -0.28 -23.08 18.05
C ASP A 183 0.54 -22.31 17.01
N VAL A 184 -0.07 -21.31 16.38
CA VAL A 184 0.63 -20.38 15.48
C VAL A 184 1.68 -19.58 16.27
N PRO A 185 2.97 -19.65 15.93
CA PRO A 185 4.02 -19.02 16.69
C PRO A 185 3.95 -17.48 16.63
N GLN A 186 4.37 -16.83 17.72
CA GLN A 186 4.48 -15.39 17.86
C GLN A 186 5.93 -14.97 18.08
N THR A 187 6.70 -15.78 18.80
CA THR A 187 8.10 -15.48 19.11
C THR A 187 9.06 -16.27 18.22
N ILE A 188 10.31 -15.78 18.14
CA ILE A 188 11.34 -16.41 17.29
C ILE A 188 11.69 -17.82 17.76
N ASP A 189 11.66 -18.08 19.06
CA ASP A 189 11.91 -19.42 19.59
C ASP A 189 10.75 -20.38 19.25
N GLU A 190 9.50 -19.94 19.39
CA GLU A 190 8.33 -20.72 18.98
C GLU A 190 8.34 -20.99 17.47
N PHE A 191 8.73 -19.98 16.66
CA PHE A 191 8.85 -20.12 15.21
C PHE A 191 9.87 -21.20 14.85
N TYR A 192 11.08 -21.08 15.40
CA TYR A 192 12.12 -22.07 15.15
C TYR A 192 11.71 -23.48 15.57
N ASP A 193 11.19 -23.63 16.80
CA ASP A 193 10.71 -24.91 17.32
C ASP A 193 9.58 -25.51 16.50
N THR A 194 8.72 -24.67 15.91
CA THR A 194 7.64 -25.09 15.02
C THR A 194 8.20 -25.64 13.71
N LEU A 195 9.18 -24.98 13.10
CA LEU A 195 9.83 -25.47 11.89
C LEU A 195 10.56 -26.81 12.13
N VAL A 196 11.23 -26.96 13.27
CA VAL A 196 11.89 -28.22 13.65
C VAL A 196 10.85 -29.34 13.82
N ALA A 197 9.75 -29.06 14.54
CA ALA A 197 8.69 -30.05 14.73
C ALA A 197 8.00 -30.44 13.41
N MET A 198 7.80 -29.52 12.48
CA MET A 198 7.31 -29.81 11.14
C MET A 198 8.25 -30.75 10.38
N LYS A 199 9.57 -30.50 10.43
CA LYS A 199 10.57 -31.34 9.79
C LYS A 199 10.61 -32.75 10.40
N GLU A 200 10.53 -32.87 11.72
CA GLU A 200 10.45 -34.14 12.43
C GLU A 200 9.16 -34.90 12.10
N HIS A 201 8.06 -34.17 11.82
CA HIS A 201 6.79 -34.77 11.37
C HIS A 201 6.84 -35.26 9.92
N GLY A 202 7.84 -34.89 9.14
CA GLY A 202 8.05 -35.34 7.76
C GLY A 202 7.80 -34.27 6.70
N VAL A 203 7.59 -33.00 7.09
CA VAL A 203 7.55 -31.86 6.15
C VAL A 203 8.94 -31.67 5.55
N GLU A 204 9.07 -31.75 4.23
CA GLU A 204 10.37 -31.79 3.55
C GLU A 204 11.12 -30.48 3.69
N THR A 205 10.43 -29.35 3.43
CA THR A 205 10.98 -27.99 3.54
C THR A 205 10.04 -27.14 4.38
N PRO A 206 10.20 -27.08 5.70
CA PRO A 206 9.25 -26.42 6.59
C PRO A 206 8.86 -25.01 6.20
N PHE A 207 9.80 -24.16 5.74
CA PHE A 207 9.56 -22.79 5.39
C PHE A 207 10.00 -22.47 3.95
N VAL A 208 9.06 -21.94 3.16
CA VAL A 208 9.28 -21.52 1.78
C VAL A 208 8.85 -20.05 1.58
N PHE A 209 9.32 -19.47 0.49
CA PHE A 209 8.98 -18.11 0.08
C PHE A 209 8.15 -18.17 -1.19
N GLN A 210 7.20 -17.26 -1.38
CA GLN A 210 6.31 -17.25 -2.54
C GLN A 210 7.07 -17.14 -3.87
N GLY A 211 8.22 -16.44 -3.88
CA GLY A 211 9.08 -16.30 -5.06
C GLY A 211 10.53 -16.07 -4.67
N LYS A 212 11.40 -16.02 -5.69
CA LYS A 212 12.86 -15.93 -5.54
C LYS A 212 13.39 -14.68 -4.80
N THR A 213 12.61 -13.62 -4.72
CA THR A 213 13.01 -12.39 -4.01
C THR A 213 12.42 -12.31 -2.61
N ASP A 214 11.47 -13.19 -2.28
CA ASP A 214 10.64 -13.02 -1.09
C ASP A 214 11.36 -13.30 0.23
N LEU A 215 12.49 -14.03 0.23
CA LEU A 215 13.34 -14.08 1.44
C LEU A 215 13.88 -12.68 1.77
N ARG A 216 14.38 -11.95 0.76
CA ARG A 216 14.82 -10.57 0.93
C ARG A 216 13.65 -9.70 1.42
N ASP A 217 12.50 -9.85 0.79
CA ASP A 217 11.30 -9.07 1.11
C ASP A 217 10.75 -9.43 2.50
N CYS A 218 10.83 -10.69 2.93
CA CYS A 218 10.47 -11.11 4.29
C CYS A 218 11.30 -10.34 5.35
N LEU A 219 12.62 -10.23 5.16
CA LEU A 219 13.49 -9.49 6.07
C LEU A 219 13.34 -7.98 5.92
N LYS A 220 13.19 -7.47 4.69
CA LYS A 220 12.95 -6.06 4.40
C LYS A 220 11.62 -5.58 4.98
N ASN A 221 10.63 -6.44 5.03
CA ASN A 221 9.29 -6.15 5.55
C ASN A 221 9.15 -6.38 7.06
N GLY A 222 10.21 -6.77 7.75
CA GLY A 222 10.22 -6.84 9.22
C GLY A 222 9.71 -8.15 9.83
N GLU A 223 9.31 -9.14 9.03
CA GLU A 223 8.60 -10.35 9.49
C GLU A 223 9.34 -11.16 10.56
N LEU A 224 10.66 -11.14 10.57
CA LEU A 224 11.49 -11.89 11.53
C LEU A 224 12.48 -10.99 12.29
N THR A 225 12.67 -9.74 11.87
CA THR A 225 13.79 -8.89 12.31
C THR A 225 13.57 -8.30 13.70
N SER A 226 12.31 -7.99 14.06
CA SER A 226 11.95 -7.46 15.37
C SER A 226 12.43 -8.33 16.54
N ALA A 227 12.50 -9.65 16.32
CA ALA A 227 13.00 -10.61 17.30
C ALA A 227 14.48 -10.40 17.67
N PHE A 228 15.23 -9.66 16.86
CA PHE A 228 16.65 -9.36 17.04
C PHE A 228 16.90 -7.89 17.38
N GLY A 229 15.84 -7.12 17.70
CA GLY A 229 15.97 -5.69 17.99
C GLY A 229 16.15 -4.81 16.75
N LEU A 230 15.92 -5.36 15.55
CA LEU A 230 16.04 -4.66 14.28
C LEU A 230 14.64 -4.42 13.68
N VAL A 231 14.32 -3.18 13.31
CA VAL A 231 13.02 -2.82 12.72
C VAL A 231 12.79 -3.61 11.43
N ASN A 232 13.69 -3.45 10.46
CA ASN A 232 13.71 -4.20 9.20
C ASN A 232 15.12 -4.16 8.60
N THR A 233 15.38 -4.82 7.46
CA THR A 233 16.70 -4.77 6.81
C THR A 233 16.83 -3.71 5.71
N ALA A 234 15.81 -2.87 5.53
CA ALA A 234 15.81 -1.73 4.61
C ALA A 234 15.89 -0.41 5.38
N GLU A 235 15.32 0.65 4.80
CA GLU A 235 15.23 1.94 5.46
C GLU A 235 14.07 2.00 6.47
N TYR A 236 14.33 2.66 7.58
CA TYR A 236 13.35 2.97 8.61
C TYR A 236 13.77 4.21 9.38
N GLN A 237 12.85 4.77 10.18
CA GLN A 237 13.17 5.84 11.13
C GLN A 237 13.00 5.35 12.58
N ALA A 238 13.82 5.91 13.46
CA ALA A 238 13.66 5.78 14.90
C ALA A 238 14.11 7.09 15.55
N ASP A 239 13.28 7.67 16.44
CA ASP A 239 13.58 8.94 17.13
C ASP A 239 13.97 10.10 16.19
N GLY A 240 13.37 10.15 14.99
CA GLY A 240 13.65 11.16 13.97
C GLY A 240 14.98 10.96 13.24
N GLN A 241 15.65 9.83 13.45
CA GLN A 241 16.86 9.47 12.72
C GLN A 241 16.53 8.44 11.63
N TRP A 242 17.18 8.60 10.47
CA TRP A 242 17.10 7.63 9.39
C TRP A 242 18.12 6.51 9.60
N HIS A 243 17.68 5.29 9.39
CA HIS A 243 18.46 4.07 9.53
C HIS A 243 18.35 3.18 8.30
N PHE A 244 19.35 2.32 8.11
CA PHE A 244 19.30 1.23 7.13
C PHE A 244 19.69 -0.08 7.80
N GLY A 245 18.72 -0.97 7.99
CA GLY A 245 18.89 -2.13 8.85
C GLY A 245 20.00 -3.10 8.44
N ALA A 246 20.27 -3.28 7.14
CA ALA A 246 21.40 -4.12 6.71
C ALA A 246 22.78 -3.49 7.01
N TYR A 247 22.83 -2.27 7.52
CA TYR A 247 24.03 -1.58 7.99
C TYR A 247 24.15 -1.55 9.53
N GLU A 248 23.09 -1.98 10.24
CA GLU A 248 23.07 -2.00 11.71
C GLU A 248 23.75 -3.26 12.28
N PRO A 249 24.33 -3.19 13.50
CA PRO A 249 24.99 -4.32 14.14
C PRO A 249 24.08 -5.54 14.33
N GLU A 250 22.81 -5.32 14.62
CA GLU A 250 21.77 -6.33 14.86
C GLU A 250 21.52 -7.21 13.63
N TYR A 251 21.85 -6.73 12.44
CA TYR A 251 21.74 -7.52 11.21
C TYR A 251 22.57 -8.80 11.25
N LYS A 252 23.67 -8.80 12.04
CA LYS A 252 24.49 -9.98 12.26
C LYS A 252 23.69 -11.15 12.84
N ASP A 253 22.83 -10.87 13.81
CA ASP A 253 22.02 -11.90 14.48
C ASP A 253 20.90 -12.40 13.56
N VAL A 254 20.30 -11.52 12.74
CA VAL A 254 19.34 -11.90 11.70
C VAL A 254 19.98 -12.87 10.71
N LEU A 255 21.19 -12.55 10.20
CA LEU A 255 21.93 -13.41 9.27
C LEU A 255 22.30 -14.76 9.92
N ALA A 256 22.70 -14.75 11.20
CA ALA A 256 23.03 -15.98 11.94
C ALA A 256 21.80 -16.90 12.06
N PHE A 257 20.64 -16.34 12.33
CA PHE A 257 19.39 -17.10 12.37
C PHE A 257 19.02 -17.66 11.00
N MET A 258 19.06 -16.85 9.94
CA MET A 258 18.76 -17.32 8.59
C MET A 258 19.72 -18.41 8.13
N LYS A 259 21.00 -18.27 8.45
CA LYS A 259 22.01 -19.31 8.19
C LYS A 259 21.69 -20.61 8.95
N LYS A 260 21.30 -20.52 10.22
CA LYS A 260 20.88 -21.67 11.00
C LYS A 260 19.70 -22.40 10.34
N LEU A 261 18.67 -21.68 9.90
CA LEU A 261 17.56 -22.28 9.17
C LEU A 261 18.00 -22.97 7.87
N TYR A 262 18.94 -22.36 7.15
CA TYR A 262 19.52 -22.91 5.92
C TYR A 262 20.31 -24.19 6.18
N ASP A 263 21.26 -24.16 7.13
CA ASP A 263 22.13 -25.28 7.47
C ASP A 263 21.33 -26.50 7.97
N GLU A 264 20.23 -26.28 8.69
CA GLU A 264 19.35 -27.32 9.19
C GLU A 264 18.30 -27.77 8.16
N GLY A 265 18.29 -27.15 6.96
CA GLY A 265 17.34 -27.45 5.88
C GLY A 265 15.91 -27.14 6.28
N LEU A 266 15.69 -26.11 7.10
CA LEU A 266 14.39 -25.59 7.48
C LEU A 266 13.83 -24.61 6.46
N ILE A 267 14.70 -24.03 5.62
CA ILE A 267 14.35 -23.28 4.41
C ILE A 267 14.91 -24.00 3.17
N SER A 268 14.30 -23.71 2.00
CA SER A 268 14.79 -24.30 0.75
C SER A 268 16.20 -23.83 0.42
N VAL A 269 17.06 -24.75 0.00
CA VAL A 269 18.41 -24.41 -0.51
C VAL A 269 18.35 -23.62 -1.82
N ASP A 270 17.26 -23.77 -2.57
CA ASP A 270 17.02 -23.11 -3.86
C ASP A 270 16.22 -21.81 -3.74
N TYR A 271 16.14 -21.21 -2.54
CA TYR A 271 15.30 -20.03 -2.28
C TYR A 271 15.54 -18.85 -3.24
N LEU A 272 16.77 -18.71 -3.76
CA LEU A 272 17.13 -17.63 -4.71
C LEU A 272 16.61 -17.86 -6.14
N SER A 273 16.21 -19.07 -6.46
CA SER A 273 15.75 -19.44 -7.82
C SER A 273 14.33 -20.03 -7.85
N MET A 274 13.71 -20.23 -6.67
CA MET A 274 12.38 -20.83 -6.57
C MET A 274 11.33 -19.91 -7.19
N GLU A 275 10.55 -20.46 -8.10
CA GLU A 275 9.43 -19.76 -8.73
C GLU A 275 8.14 -19.96 -7.93
N GLU A 276 7.22 -18.98 -7.96
CA GLU A 276 5.95 -18.99 -7.24
C GLU A 276 5.15 -20.29 -7.44
N ALA A 277 5.10 -20.81 -8.66
CA ALA A 277 4.35 -22.04 -8.93
C ALA A 277 4.89 -23.26 -8.15
N THR A 278 6.22 -23.32 -7.96
CA THR A 278 6.86 -24.40 -7.21
C THR A 278 6.59 -24.26 -5.72
N SER A 279 6.85 -23.09 -5.13
CA SER A 279 6.60 -22.87 -3.69
C SER A 279 5.13 -23.04 -3.34
N ARG A 280 4.22 -22.58 -4.22
CA ARG A 280 2.79 -22.82 -4.07
C ARG A 280 2.45 -24.31 -4.06
N ALA A 281 2.97 -25.06 -5.01
CA ALA A 281 2.74 -26.51 -5.05
C ALA A 281 3.20 -27.19 -3.76
N MET A 282 4.43 -26.89 -3.29
CA MET A 282 4.97 -27.42 -2.04
C MET A 282 4.09 -27.10 -0.83
N PHE A 283 3.60 -25.85 -0.74
CA PHE A 283 2.71 -25.43 0.36
C PHE A 283 1.35 -26.13 0.26
N CYS A 284 0.75 -26.21 -0.93
CA CYS A 284 -0.57 -26.80 -1.12
C CYS A 284 -0.59 -28.33 -0.94
N THR A 285 0.54 -29.02 -1.19
CA THR A 285 0.68 -30.49 -1.00
C THR A 285 1.23 -30.90 0.38
N GLY A 286 1.53 -29.93 1.26
CA GLY A 286 2.09 -30.22 2.59
C GLY A 286 3.59 -30.51 2.60
N GLU A 287 4.29 -30.39 1.47
CA GLU A 287 5.76 -30.45 1.42
C GLU A 287 6.41 -29.24 2.12
N ALA A 288 5.64 -28.15 2.27
CA ALA A 288 5.99 -27.00 3.09
C ALA A 288 4.87 -26.69 4.09
N GLY A 289 5.24 -26.30 5.32
CA GLY A 289 4.30 -25.99 6.40
C GLY A 289 4.10 -24.50 6.63
N VAL A 290 5.09 -23.68 6.26
CA VAL A 290 5.07 -22.22 6.40
C VAL A 290 5.46 -21.57 5.08
N MET A 291 4.78 -20.50 4.74
CA MET A 291 5.11 -19.67 3.56
C MET A 291 5.04 -18.19 3.90
N TYR A 292 6.04 -17.42 3.47
CA TYR A 292 5.93 -15.98 3.39
C TYR A 292 5.37 -15.58 2.03
N GLY A 293 4.28 -14.82 2.00
CA GLY A 293 3.61 -14.48 0.75
C GLY A 293 2.56 -13.39 0.86
N ASN A 294 1.80 -13.25 -0.21
CA ASN A 294 0.84 -12.17 -0.44
C ASN A 294 -0.61 -12.66 -0.21
N ASN A 295 -1.40 -11.90 0.57
CA ASN A 295 -2.79 -12.23 0.88
C ASN A 295 -3.70 -12.25 -0.37
N SER A 296 -3.40 -11.49 -1.41
CA SER A 296 -4.19 -11.51 -2.66
C SER A 296 -4.15 -12.89 -3.36
N ARG A 297 -3.16 -13.74 -3.06
CA ARG A 297 -3.04 -15.11 -3.58
C ARG A 297 -3.74 -16.16 -2.73
N LEU A 298 -4.22 -15.79 -1.55
CA LEU A 298 -4.76 -16.73 -0.58
C LEU A 298 -5.91 -17.57 -1.13
N ASN A 299 -6.85 -16.98 -1.86
CA ASN A 299 -7.95 -17.71 -2.49
C ASN A 299 -7.45 -18.78 -3.46
N THR A 300 -6.38 -18.49 -4.21
CA THR A 300 -5.74 -19.46 -5.11
C THR A 300 -5.12 -20.62 -4.32
N TYR A 301 -4.51 -20.33 -3.18
CA TYR A 301 -3.91 -21.37 -2.32
C TYR A 301 -4.99 -22.21 -1.65
N LEU A 302 -6.00 -21.59 -1.02
CA LEU A 302 -7.13 -22.29 -0.40
C LEU A 302 -7.84 -23.24 -1.37
N SER A 303 -8.07 -22.81 -2.62
CA SER A 303 -8.70 -23.65 -3.65
C SER A 303 -7.77 -24.75 -4.19
N SER A 304 -6.47 -24.68 -3.93
CA SER A 304 -5.45 -25.62 -4.40
C SER A 304 -4.91 -26.55 -3.31
N LEU A 305 -5.32 -26.35 -2.04
CA LEU A 305 -4.92 -27.24 -0.95
C LEU A 305 -5.39 -28.68 -1.24
N GLU A 306 -4.59 -29.65 -0.84
CA GLU A 306 -5.00 -31.06 -0.87
C GLU A 306 -6.22 -31.32 0.03
N GLU A 307 -6.89 -32.46 -0.17
CA GLU A 307 -8.07 -32.83 0.60
C GLU A 307 -7.75 -32.90 2.11
N GLY A 308 -8.49 -32.13 2.91
CA GLY A 308 -8.28 -31.99 4.35
C GLY A 308 -7.24 -30.93 4.75
N GLY A 309 -6.55 -30.32 3.78
CA GLY A 309 -5.62 -29.22 4.05
C GLY A 309 -6.36 -27.95 4.51
N SER A 310 -5.76 -27.22 5.43
CA SER A 310 -6.23 -25.90 5.90
C SER A 310 -5.05 -24.97 6.16
N MET A 311 -5.30 -23.66 6.14
CA MET A 311 -4.26 -22.67 6.36
C MET A 311 -4.75 -21.49 7.18
N VAL A 312 -3.82 -20.79 7.83
CA VAL A 312 -4.08 -19.60 8.64
C VAL A 312 -2.95 -18.57 8.46
N GLY A 313 -3.29 -17.28 8.55
CA GLY A 313 -2.29 -16.21 8.63
C GLY A 313 -1.51 -16.26 9.94
N GLY A 314 -0.20 -16.05 9.87
CA GLY A 314 0.71 -16.00 11.01
C GLY A 314 0.77 -14.65 11.69
N HIS A 315 1.50 -14.60 12.81
CA HIS A 315 1.92 -13.36 13.44
C HIS A 315 3.23 -12.86 12.81
N VAL A 316 3.48 -11.56 12.87
CA VAL A 316 4.82 -11.01 12.69
C VAL A 316 5.65 -11.44 13.90
N ILE A 317 6.81 -12.01 13.67
CA ILE A 317 7.60 -12.66 14.72
C ILE A 317 8.41 -11.65 15.52
N HIS A 318 8.33 -11.75 16.84
CA HIS A 318 9.01 -10.85 17.78
C HIS A 318 9.83 -11.61 18.82
N ALA A 319 10.57 -10.89 19.68
CA ALA A 319 11.27 -11.48 20.81
C ALA A 319 10.28 -11.85 21.94
N ALA A 320 10.67 -12.80 22.79
CA ALA A 320 9.80 -13.30 23.87
C ALA A 320 9.49 -12.25 24.97
N ASP A 321 10.26 -11.18 25.05
CA ASP A 321 10.07 -10.06 25.99
C ASP A 321 9.35 -8.85 25.36
N GLN A 322 8.89 -8.98 24.11
CA GLN A 322 8.06 -8.00 23.40
C GLN A 322 6.61 -8.47 23.35
N ASP A 323 5.66 -7.55 23.35
CA ASP A 323 4.23 -7.85 23.23
C ASP A 323 3.80 -7.98 21.75
N HIS A 324 4.55 -7.36 20.82
CA HIS A 324 4.33 -7.39 19.37
C HIS A 324 5.61 -6.99 18.61
N ALA A 325 5.61 -7.16 17.31
CA ALA A 325 6.73 -6.79 16.47
C ALA A 325 6.80 -5.27 16.23
N MET A 326 8.00 -4.75 16.01
CA MET A 326 8.21 -3.32 15.71
C MET A 326 7.68 -2.93 14.32
N PHE A 327 7.70 -3.84 13.37
CA PHE A 327 7.40 -3.48 11.97
C PHE A 327 6.84 -4.67 11.19
N SER A 328 5.86 -4.39 10.35
CA SER A 328 5.48 -5.17 9.17
C SER A 328 5.21 -4.19 8.04
N TYR A 329 5.42 -4.60 6.81
CA TYR A 329 5.14 -3.73 5.66
C TYR A 329 3.64 -3.45 5.53
N ALA A 330 3.31 -2.20 5.43
CA ALA A 330 1.96 -1.72 5.11
C ALA A 330 2.02 -0.77 3.89
N ASP A 331 0.96 -0.78 3.10
CA ASP A 331 0.79 0.27 2.10
C ASP A 331 0.65 1.63 2.79
N PRO A 332 1.10 2.72 2.17
CA PRO A 332 0.82 4.07 2.63
C PRO A 332 -0.69 4.28 2.84
N MET A 333 -1.05 5.25 3.69
CA MET A 333 -2.46 5.61 3.91
C MET A 333 -3.12 6.11 2.63
N THR A 334 -2.33 6.77 1.76
CA THR A 334 -2.73 7.15 0.41
C THR A 334 -1.88 6.36 -0.58
N THR A 335 -2.49 5.41 -1.29
CA THR A 335 -1.71 4.60 -2.23
C THR A 335 -1.23 5.42 -3.41
N SER A 336 -0.09 5.03 -3.97
CA SER A 336 0.46 5.63 -5.19
C SER A 336 -0.23 5.16 -6.48
N ASP A 337 -1.10 4.15 -6.39
CA ASP A 337 -1.86 3.67 -7.53
C ASP A 337 -3.04 4.61 -7.83
N ASP A 338 -3.24 4.91 -9.10
CA ASP A 338 -4.32 5.78 -9.60
C ASP A 338 -4.38 7.17 -8.94
N ILE A 339 -3.21 7.72 -8.50
CA ILE A 339 -3.15 9.13 -8.08
C ILE A 339 -3.59 10.02 -9.24
N THR A 340 -4.35 11.06 -8.90
CA THR A 340 -5.03 11.89 -9.88
C THR A 340 -4.34 13.24 -10.02
N PHE A 341 -3.86 13.52 -11.21
CA PHE A 341 -3.26 14.80 -11.56
C PHE A 341 -4.24 15.69 -12.31
N ILE A 342 -4.29 16.97 -11.96
CA ILE A 342 -4.91 18.02 -12.78
C ILE A 342 -3.81 18.57 -13.69
N SER A 343 -4.00 18.49 -15.00
CA SER A 343 -2.96 18.83 -15.95
C SER A 343 -2.70 20.35 -16.02
N ALA A 344 -1.50 20.72 -16.45
CA ALA A 344 -1.13 22.12 -16.68
C ALA A 344 -2.01 22.83 -17.71
N ASP A 345 -2.58 22.09 -18.66
CA ASP A 345 -3.48 22.61 -19.70
C ASP A 345 -4.92 22.75 -19.25
N CYS A 346 -5.31 22.14 -18.12
CA CYS A 346 -6.68 22.17 -17.63
C CYS A 346 -7.16 23.61 -17.35
N LYS A 347 -8.35 23.93 -17.88
CA LYS A 347 -9.03 25.22 -17.65
C LYS A 347 -10.24 25.09 -16.74
N ASN A 348 -10.60 23.86 -16.37
CA ASN A 348 -11.79 23.50 -15.61
C ASN A 348 -11.41 22.91 -14.26
N VAL A 349 -10.42 23.51 -13.58
CA VAL A 349 -9.82 22.98 -12.35
C VAL A 349 -10.87 22.79 -11.25
N GLU A 350 -11.76 23.78 -11.09
CA GLU A 350 -12.85 23.72 -10.11
C GLU A 350 -13.76 22.52 -10.38
N LEU A 351 -14.15 22.31 -11.64
CA LEU A 351 -15.02 21.21 -12.02
C LEU A 351 -14.33 19.84 -11.84
N CYS A 352 -13.01 19.77 -12.07
CA CYS A 352 -12.24 18.55 -11.74
C CYS A 352 -12.27 18.24 -10.25
N MET A 353 -12.15 19.25 -9.40
CA MET A 353 -12.22 19.09 -7.95
C MET A 353 -13.63 18.70 -7.49
N GLU A 354 -14.67 19.29 -8.05
CA GLU A 354 -16.07 18.93 -7.76
C GLU A 354 -16.40 17.49 -8.18
N LEU A 355 -15.93 17.04 -9.36
CA LEU A 355 -16.07 15.65 -9.81
C LEU A 355 -15.38 14.68 -8.84
N TYR A 356 -14.17 15.03 -8.41
CA TYR A 356 -13.37 14.23 -7.47
C TYR A 356 -14.03 14.19 -6.08
N ASN A 357 -14.50 15.35 -5.59
CA ASN A 357 -15.16 15.49 -4.30
C ASN A 357 -16.40 14.61 -4.15
N TYR A 358 -17.14 14.40 -5.25
CA TYR A 358 -18.33 13.57 -5.21
C TYR A 358 -18.08 12.18 -4.62
N LEU A 359 -16.92 11.57 -4.90
CA LEU A 359 -16.54 10.25 -4.39
C LEU A 359 -16.33 10.21 -2.86
N TYR A 360 -16.24 11.37 -2.21
CA TYR A 360 -16.07 11.54 -0.77
C TYR A 360 -17.36 11.95 -0.05
N THR A 361 -18.42 12.29 -0.78
CA THR A 361 -19.76 12.45 -0.21
C THR A 361 -20.31 11.11 0.27
N GLU A 362 -21.33 11.12 1.13
CA GLU A 362 -21.97 9.87 1.59
C GLU A 362 -22.47 9.01 0.42
N GLU A 363 -23.22 9.61 -0.54
CA GLU A 363 -23.71 8.89 -1.72
C GLU A 363 -22.59 8.41 -2.63
N GLY A 364 -21.60 9.25 -2.92
CA GLY A 364 -20.48 8.92 -3.79
C GLY A 364 -19.60 7.83 -3.19
N ASN A 365 -19.35 7.85 -1.89
CA ASN A 365 -18.60 6.81 -1.19
C ASN A 365 -19.33 5.46 -1.20
N MET A 366 -20.66 5.46 -1.13
CA MET A 366 -21.44 4.23 -1.30
C MET A 366 -21.32 3.66 -2.71
N ILE A 367 -21.43 4.51 -3.74
CA ILE A 367 -21.21 4.09 -5.13
C ILE A 367 -19.77 3.58 -5.32
N ARG A 368 -18.80 4.30 -4.76
CA ARG A 368 -17.37 3.94 -4.88
C ARG A 368 -17.08 2.56 -4.29
N ASN A 369 -17.68 2.22 -3.16
CA ASN A 369 -17.37 0.98 -2.45
C ASN A 369 -18.32 -0.19 -2.78
N TYR A 370 -19.61 0.08 -2.99
CA TYR A 370 -20.61 -0.98 -3.08
C TYR A 370 -21.41 -0.95 -4.39
N GLY A 371 -21.37 0.17 -5.13
CA GLY A 371 -22.06 0.34 -6.39
C GLY A 371 -23.48 0.90 -6.23
N ILE A 372 -24.47 0.24 -6.80
CA ILE A 372 -25.85 0.72 -6.95
C ILE A 372 -26.77 -0.04 -6.00
N GLU A 373 -27.43 0.68 -5.09
CA GLU A 373 -28.37 0.09 -4.14
C GLU A 373 -29.57 -0.57 -4.86
N GLY A 374 -29.92 -1.77 -4.42
CA GLY A 374 -30.96 -2.61 -5.04
C GLY A 374 -30.47 -3.39 -6.26
N GLU A 375 -29.28 -3.11 -6.80
CA GLU A 375 -28.64 -3.87 -7.88
C GLU A 375 -27.45 -4.66 -7.36
N SER A 376 -26.33 -4.01 -7.05
CA SER A 376 -25.10 -4.66 -6.60
C SER A 376 -25.05 -4.91 -5.10
N TYR A 377 -25.72 -4.08 -4.31
CA TYR A 377 -25.81 -4.26 -2.86
C TYR A 377 -27.20 -3.90 -2.32
N THR A 378 -27.46 -4.36 -1.09
CA THR A 378 -28.60 -3.96 -0.27
C THR A 378 -28.14 -3.71 1.16
N ILE A 379 -28.92 -2.98 1.95
CA ILE A 379 -28.66 -2.83 3.38
C ILE A 379 -29.23 -4.04 4.13
N GLY A 380 -28.34 -4.81 4.79
CA GLY A 380 -28.71 -5.97 5.58
C GLY A 380 -29.40 -5.62 6.91
N GLU A 381 -29.87 -6.63 7.63
CA GLU A 381 -30.54 -6.47 8.93
C GLU A 381 -29.63 -5.82 10.00
N ASN A 382 -28.32 -5.94 9.84
CA ASN A 382 -27.30 -5.32 10.70
C ASN A 382 -27.02 -3.84 10.36
N GLY A 383 -27.75 -3.29 9.37
CA GLY A 383 -27.57 -1.91 8.89
C GLY A 383 -26.33 -1.69 8.01
N LYS A 384 -25.62 -2.77 7.62
CA LYS A 384 -24.44 -2.69 6.76
C LYS A 384 -24.76 -3.10 5.32
N PRO A 385 -24.02 -2.58 4.32
CA PRO A 385 -24.13 -3.04 2.95
C PRO A 385 -23.77 -4.52 2.82
N GLN A 386 -24.48 -5.22 1.96
CA GLN A 386 -24.24 -6.63 1.62
C GLN A 386 -24.42 -6.80 0.11
N TYR A 387 -23.49 -7.51 -0.53
CA TYR A 387 -23.61 -7.82 -1.96
C TYR A 387 -24.83 -8.67 -2.25
N THR A 388 -25.49 -8.36 -3.37
CA THR A 388 -26.61 -9.15 -3.88
C THR A 388 -26.13 -10.41 -4.60
N ASP A 389 -27.07 -11.31 -4.94
CA ASP A 389 -26.78 -12.49 -5.76
C ASP A 389 -26.22 -12.12 -7.15
N LEU A 390 -26.52 -10.93 -7.66
CA LEU A 390 -25.91 -10.43 -8.89
C LEU A 390 -24.39 -10.39 -8.81
N VAL A 391 -23.85 -10.02 -7.64
CA VAL A 391 -22.41 -9.94 -7.40
C VAL A 391 -21.86 -11.28 -6.93
N LEU A 392 -22.53 -11.92 -5.95
CA LEU A 392 -22.02 -13.15 -5.30
C LEU A 392 -22.15 -14.39 -6.20
N HIS A 393 -23.23 -14.50 -6.99
CA HIS A 393 -23.59 -15.66 -7.79
C HIS A 393 -24.06 -15.21 -9.18
N ASN A 394 -23.21 -14.47 -9.89
CA ASN A 394 -23.58 -13.87 -11.18
C ASN A 394 -24.16 -14.91 -12.15
N PRO A 395 -25.36 -14.69 -12.72
CA PRO A 395 -26.04 -15.66 -13.57
C PRO A 395 -25.31 -15.91 -14.90
N ASP A 396 -24.48 -14.98 -15.37
CA ASP A 396 -23.71 -15.09 -16.60
C ASP A 396 -22.34 -15.74 -16.36
N GLY A 397 -22.04 -16.13 -15.11
CA GLY A 397 -20.80 -16.80 -14.73
C GLY A 397 -19.59 -15.88 -14.57
N HIS A 398 -19.82 -14.57 -14.46
CA HIS A 398 -18.76 -13.61 -14.18
C HIS A 398 -18.25 -13.75 -12.73
N SER A 399 -16.98 -13.43 -12.51
CA SER A 399 -16.40 -13.50 -11.17
C SER A 399 -17.00 -12.43 -10.23
N MET A 400 -17.12 -12.75 -8.95
CA MET A 400 -17.59 -11.81 -7.93
C MET A 400 -16.78 -10.50 -7.97
N ASP A 401 -15.44 -10.59 -8.06
CA ASP A 401 -14.57 -9.41 -8.08
C ASP A 401 -14.77 -8.57 -9.35
N GLY A 402 -14.91 -9.20 -10.52
CA GLY A 402 -15.18 -8.52 -11.78
C GLY A 402 -16.51 -7.78 -11.79
N VAL A 403 -17.58 -8.42 -11.28
CA VAL A 403 -18.90 -7.78 -11.16
C VAL A 403 -18.87 -6.63 -10.14
N ALA A 404 -18.27 -6.86 -8.96
CA ALA A 404 -18.14 -5.83 -7.95
C ALA A 404 -17.42 -4.59 -8.51
N ARG A 405 -16.31 -4.75 -9.24
CA ARG A 405 -15.56 -3.64 -9.86
C ARG A 405 -16.29 -2.95 -11.00
N SER A 406 -17.26 -3.62 -11.62
CA SER A 406 -18.07 -3.04 -12.69
C SER A 406 -19.21 -2.18 -12.16
N TYR A 407 -19.78 -2.58 -11.02
CA TYR A 407 -20.88 -1.83 -10.38
C TYR A 407 -20.36 -0.77 -9.42
N ALA A 408 -19.26 -1.03 -8.71
CA ALA A 408 -18.61 -0.08 -7.84
C ALA A 408 -17.37 0.53 -8.53
N LEU A 409 -16.91 1.67 -8.00
CA LEU A 409 -15.74 2.39 -8.51
C LEU A 409 -14.49 2.00 -7.70
N ILE A 410 -14.29 0.71 -7.45
CA ILE A 410 -13.24 0.20 -6.55
C ILE A 410 -11.84 0.60 -7.02
N ASN A 411 -11.61 0.67 -8.34
CA ASN A 411 -10.35 1.07 -8.96
C ASN A 411 -10.32 2.55 -9.37
N TRP A 412 -11.16 3.35 -8.73
CA TRP A 412 -11.17 4.80 -8.85
C TRP A 412 -10.78 5.43 -7.51
N PRO A 413 -10.31 6.68 -7.50
CA PRO A 413 -9.97 7.36 -6.26
C PRO A 413 -11.07 7.30 -5.21
N GLY A 414 -10.69 7.36 -3.95
CA GLY A 414 -11.64 7.39 -2.84
C GLY A 414 -11.24 6.50 -1.66
N ILE A 415 -12.09 6.49 -0.65
CA ILE A 415 -11.84 5.76 0.60
C ILE A 415 -12.14 4.27 0.41
N HIS A 416 -11.18 3.42 0.73
CA HIS A 416 -11.41 1.99 0.88
C HIS A 416 -12.10 1.71 2.22
N ALA A 417 -13.40 1.41 2.18
CA ALA A 417 -14.14 1.03 3.37
C ALA A 417 -13.70 -0.36 3.86
N ASN A 418 -13.34 -0.48 5.14
CA ASN A 418 -12.92 -1.75 5.72
C ASN A 418 -14.00 -2.85 5.59
N ASP A 419 -15.27 -2.50 5.76
CA ASP A 419 -16.38 -3.43 5.58
C ASP A 419 -16.46 -3.97 4.13
N GLN A 420 -16.17 -3.13 3.13
CA GLN A 420 -16.13 -3.55 1.72
C GLN A 420 -14.94 -4.47 1.43
N LEU A 421 -13.78 -4.14 1.98
CA LEU A 421 -12.60 -5.00 1.85
C LEU A 421 -12.84 -6.37 2.51
N ALA A 422 -13.48 -6.41 3.68
CA ALA A 422 -13.88 -7.65 4.33
C ALA A 422 -14.81 -8.51 3.46
N MET A 423 -15.77 -7.88 2.77
CA MET A 423 -16.71 -8.60 1.88
C MET A 423 -16.00 -9.24 0.66
N ARG A 424 -14.89 -8.67 0.22
CA ARG A 424 -14.06 -9.23 -0.87
C ARG A 424 -13.09 -10.31 -0.40
N HIS A 425 -12.89 -10.42 0.90
CA HIS A 425 -12.05 -11.42 1.55
C HIS A 425 -12.89 -12.22 2.55
N PRO A 426 -13.85 -13.05 2.07
CA PRO A 426 -14.86 -13.69 2.93
C PRO A 426 -14.28 -14.80 3.80
N GLU A 427 -13.06 -15.27 3.54
CA GLU A 427 -12.46 -16.34 4.31
C GLU A 427 -11.91 -15.83 5.64
N ASP A 428 -12.31 -16.44 6.74
CA ASP A 428 -11.86 -16.08 8.10
C ASP A 428 -10.32 -16.06 8.20
N SER A 429 -9.62 -16.94 7.50
CA SER A 429 -8.17 -17.00 7.47
C SER A 429 -7.51 -15.74 6.89
N GLN A 430 -8.17 -15.08 5.92
CA GLN A 430 -7.69 -13.82 5.35
C GLN A 430 -7.86 -12.65 6.33
N ILE A 431 -9.00 -12.57 6.99
CA ILE A 431 -9.28 -11.52 7.99
C ILE A 431 -8.30 -11.65 9.15
N VAL A 432 -8.12 -12.86 9.68
CA VAL A 432 -7.16 -13.14 10.76
C VAL A 432 -5.73 -12.79 10.35
N ALA A 433 -5.34 -13.00 9.08
CA ALA A 433 -4.02 -12.64 8.60
C ALA A 433 -3.80 -11.11 8.67
N TYR A 434 -4.73 -10.31 8.16
CA TYR A 434 -4.66 -8.85 8.21
C TYR A 434 -4.58 -8.33 9.66
N GLU A 435 -5.40 -8.86 10.57
CA GLU A 435 -5.40 -8.46 11.98
C GLU A 435 -4.05 -8.76 12.65
N ARG A 436 -3.44 -9.92 12.37
CA ARG A 436 -2.16 -10.31 12.95
C ARG A 436 -0.99 -9.51 12.39
N TRP A 437 -0.98 -9.24 11.08
CA TRP A 437 0.08 -8.48 10.42
C TRP A 437 0.04 -6.99 10.77
N SER A 438 -1.15 -6.44 11.09
CA SER A 438 -1.29 -5.05 11.51
C SER A 438 -0.94 -4.79 12.99
N ASN A 439 -0.68 -5.83 13.78
CA ASN A 439 -0.29 -5.68 15.19
C ASN A 439 1.20 -5.36 15.33
N THR A 440 1.59 -4.16 14.90
CA THR A 440 2.97 -3.66 14.92
C THR A 440 3.01 -2.14 15.15
N ASP A 441 4.20 -1.61 15.43
CA ASP A 441 4.48 -0.16 15.54
C ASP A 441 4.89 0.46 14.19
N HIS A 442 4.39 -0.08 13.07
CA HIS A 442 4.76 0.33 11.71
C HIS A 442 4.79 1.84 11.52
N ASP A 443 3.73 2.55 11.96
CA ASP A 443 3.58 3.99 11.72
C ASP A 443 4.65 4.83 12.46
N GLU A 444 5.31 4.27 13.49
CA GLU A 444 6.42 4.91 14.20
C GLU A 444 7.75 4.80 13.45
N HIS A 445 7.87 3.79 12.57
CA HIS A 445 9.13 3.42 11.92
C HIS A 445 9.16 3.65 10.42
N VAL A 446 8.02 3.85 9.77
CA VAL A 446 7.97 4.04 8.31
C VAL A 446 8.63 5.34 7.89
N VAL A 447 9.48 5.29 6.85
CA VAL A 447 9.95 6.48 6.13
C VAL A 447 8.97 6.77 5.00
N ILE A 448 8.15 7.82 5.16
CA ILE A 448 7.05 8.14 4.24
C ILE A 448 7.60 8.55 2.88
N HIS A 449 8.59 9.48 2.85
CA HIS A 449 9.21 9.94 1.61
C HIS A 449 10.60 9.33 1.46
N THR A 450 10.73 8.41 0.52
CA THR A 450 11.98 7.72 0.21
C THR A 450 12.79 8.43 -0.89
N ALA A 451 12.15 9.34 -1.63
CA ALA A 451 12.82 10.12 -2.68
C ALA A 451 13.84 11.09 -2.07
N VAL A 452 15.01 11.15 -2.69
CA VAL A 452 16.10 12.04 -2.29
C VAL A 452 15.90 13.41 -2.92
N LEU A 453 16.34 14.48 -2.22
CA LEU A 453 16.34 15.84 -2.77
C LEU A 453 17.12 15.90 -4.10
N ASP A 454 16.62 16.65 -5.07
CA ASP A 454 17.17 16.72 -6.44
C ASP A 454 18.67 17.04 -6.46
N GLU A 455 19.14 17.91 -5.56
CA GLU A 455 20.55 18.30 -5.45
C GLU A 455 21.49 17.14 -5.07
N TYR A 456 20.96 16.05 -4.50
CA TYR A 456 21.70 14.84 -4.09
C TYR A 456 21.38 13.62 -4.96
N LEU A 457 20.44 13.70 -5.88
CA LEU A 457 19.90 12.55 -6.60
C LEU A 457 20.95 11.79 -7.39
N ASP A 458 21.80 12.49 -8.14
CA ASP A 458 22.89 11.88 -8.94
C ASP A 458 23.91 11.20 -8.02
N GLU A 459 24.39 11.91 -6.98
CA GLU A 459 25.35 11.37 -6.02
C GLU A 459 24.79 10.13 -5.31
N TYR A 460 23.54 10.21 -4.86
CA TYR A 460 22.86 9.09 -4.20
C TYR A 460 22.74 7.88 -5.13
N THR A 461 22.29 8.10 -6.36
CA THR A 461 22.05 7.02 -7.34
C THR A 461 23.36 6.29 -7.67
N ASP A 462 24.46 7.02 -7.87
CA ASP A 462 25.78 6.47 -8.13
C ASP A 462 26.27 5.60 -6.97
N LEU A 463 26.12 6.07 -5.74
CA LEU A 463 26.53 5.32 -4.55
C LEU A 463 25.61 4.11 -4.28
N TRP A 464 24.31 4.34 -4.31
CA TRP A 464 23.31 3.36 -3.87
C TRP A 464 23.24 2.13 -4.76
N THR A 465 23.43 2.29 -6.06
CA THR A 465 23.36 1.17 -7.02
C THR A 465 24.33 0.07 -6.66
N ASP A 466 25.60 0.40 -6.44
CA ASP A 466 26.65 -0.56 -6.13
C ASP A 466 26.51 -1.09 -4.69
N ILE A 467 26.15 -0.23 -3.74
CA ILE A 467 25.93 -0.60 -2.33
C ILE A 467 24.82 -1.64 -2.22
N ASN A 468 23.66 -1.41 -2.86
CA ASN A 468 22.51 -2.31 -2.78
C ASN A 468 22.82 -3.68 -3.39
N LEU A 469 23.55 -3.73 -4.52
CA LEU A 469 24.02 -4.98 -5.12
C LEU A 469 24.96 -5.75 -4.19
N TYR A 470 25.90 -5.05 -3.54
CA TYR A 470 26.83 -5.65 -2.60
C TYR A 470 26.13 -6.23 -1.37
N ILE A 471 25.13 -5.53 -0.83
CA ILE A 471 24.31 -6.01 0.29
C ILE A 471 23.59 -7.31 -0.09
N ASP A 472 22.93 -7.35 -1.26
CA ASP A 472 22.21 -8.52 -1.74
C ASP A 472 23.12 -9.73 -1.96
N GLU A 473 24.31 -9.49 -2.54
CA GLU A 473 25.33 -10.53 -2.74
C GLU A 473 25.87 -11.08 -1.41
N CYS A 474 26.21 -10.19 -0.47
CA CYS A 474 26.74 -10.60 0.83
C CYS A 474 25.69 -11.33 1.67
N ARG A 475 24.43 -10.91 1.64
CA ARG A 475 23.33 -11.62 2.32
C ARG A 475 23.26 -13.07 1.85
N ALA A 476 23.28 -13.31 0.55
CA ALA A 476 23.24 -14.65 -0.01
C ALA A 476 24.47 -15.48 0.43
N LYS A 477 25.66 -14.90 0.42
CA LYS A 477 26.91 -15.55 0.84
C LYS A 477 26.95 -15.87 2.34
N PHE A 478 26.43 -14.98 3.18
CA PHE A 478 26.31 -15.24 4.62
C PHE A 478 25.35 -16.39 4.92
N ILE A 479 24.19 -16.39 4.29
CA ILE A 479 23.18 -17.44 4.50
C ILE A 479 23.67 -18.79 3.98
N SER A 480 24.31 -18.85 2.81
CA SER A 480 24.88 -20.09 2.27
C SER A 480 26.14 -20.56 3.00
N GLY A 481 26.78 -19.70 3.80
CA GLY A 481 28.04 -19.99 4.49
C GLY A 481 29.29 -19.81 3.63
N GLU A 482 29.21 -19.22 2.44
CA GLU A 482 30.35 -18.80 1.65
C GLU A 482 31.15 -17.68 2.34
N MET A 483 30.44 -16.81 3.10
CA MET A 483 31.02 -15.84 4.02
C MET A 483 30.74 -16.27 5.47
N SER A 484 31.73 -16.10 6.35
CA SER A 484 31.59 -16.37 7.77
C SER A 484 30.98 -15.16 8.49
N ILE A 485 29.82 -15.32 9.10
CA ILE A 485 29.18 -14.26 9.88
C ILE A 485 30.08 -13.80 11.04
N GLU A 486 30.80 -14.74 11.68
CA GLU A 486 31.68 -14.42 12.80
C GLU A 486 32.92 -13.62 12.37
N ASN A 487 33.54 -14.00 11.22
CA ASN A 487 34.83 -13.47 10.81
C ASN A 487 34.75 -12.37 9.74
N ASP A 488 33.69 -12.35 8.90
CA ASP A 488 33.63 -11.49 7.72
C ASP A 488 32.59 -10.36 7.87
N PHE A 489 31.75 -10.36 8.94
CA PHE A 489 30.72 -9.33 9.11
C PHE A 489 31.32 -7.93 9.29
N ASP A 490 32.38 -7.79 10.10
CA ASP A 490 33.03 -6.51 10.29
C ASP A 490 33.65 -5.99 8.97
N ALA A 491 34.23 -6.89 8.17
CA ALA A 491 34.76 -6.54 6.84
C ALA A 491 33.65 -6.15 5.85
N TYR A 492 32.46 -6.74 5.96
CA TYR A 492 31.26 -6.34 5.21
C TYR A 492 30.87 -4.89 5.54
N ILE A 493 30.77 -4.54 6.83
CA ILE A 493 30.47 -3.17 7.27
C ILE A 493 31.55 -2.18 6.82
N ASP A 494 32.84 -2.52 6.96
CA ASP A 494 33.94 -1.66 6.52
C ASP A 494 33.93 -1.44 4.99
N THR A 495 33.52 -2.45 4.22
CA THR A 495 33.35 -2.32 2.77
C THR A 495 32.22 -1.38 2.44
N LEU A 496 31.05 -1.50 3.08
CA LEU A 496 29.94 -0.57 2.90
C LEU A 496 30.34 0.89 3.19
N LYS A 497 31.11 1.11 4.27
CA LYS A 497 31.68 2.43 4.57
C LYS A 497 32.57 2.94 3.44
N SER A 498 33.45 2.08 2.94
CA SER A 498 34.36 2.44 1.84
C SER A 498 33.64 2.72 0.53
N MET A 499 32.46 2.13 0.30
CA MET A 499 31.57 2.38 -0.84
C MET A 499 30.75 3.67 -0.69
N GLY A 500 30.74 4.29 0.50
CA GLY A 500 30.06 5.55 0.76
C GLY A 500 28.74 5.41 1.50
N MET A 501 28.48 4.31 2.22
CA MET A 501 27.22 4.11 2.96
C MET A 501 26.96 5.22 4.00
N ASP A 502 28.01 5.72 4.69
CA ASP A 502 27.84 6.85 5.62
C ASP A 502 27.31 8.10 4.91
N ARG A 503 27.74 8.34 3.65
CA ARG A 503 27.23 9.46 2.84
C ARG A 503 25.78 9.24 2.40
N VAL A 504 25.42 8.00 2.07
CA VAL A 504 24.03 7.62 1.78
C VAL A 504 23.13 7.93 3.00
N CYS A 505 23.56 7.52 4.21
CA CYS A 505 22.83 7.82 5.45
C CYS A 505 22.68 9.32 5.68
N GLU A 506 23.74 10.11 5.45
CA GLU A 506 23.69 11.57 5.57
C GLU A 506 22.69 12.20 4.59
N ILE A 507 22.72 11.80 3.31
CA ILE A 507 21.78 12.32 2.29
C ILE A 507 20.34 11.99 2.67
N LYS A 508 20.08 10.78 3.12
CA LYS A 508 18.74 10.34 3.55
C LYS A 508 18.26 11.06 4.81
N GLN A 509 19.16 11.33 5.77
CA GLN A 509 18.82 12.14 6.94
C GLN A 509 18.47 13.58 6.55
N ILE A 510 19.26 14.21 5.67
CA ILE A 510 18.95 15.56 5.15
C ILE A 510 17.55 15.57 4.50
N THR A 511 17.22 14.53 3.74
CA THR A 511 15.90 14.41 3.08
C THR A 511 14.78 14.27 4.12
N LEU A 512 14.97 13.42 5.14
CA LEU A 512 14.00 13.25 6.22
C LEU A 512 13.79 14.56 7.00
N ASP A 513 14.87 15.29 7.32
CA ASP A 513 14.80 16.55 8.04
C ASP A 513 14.09 17.63 7.22
N ALA A 514 14.36 17.70 5.90
CA ALA A 514 13.70 18.63 5.00
C ALA A 514 12.20 18.36 4.91
N HIS A 515 11.82 17.09 4.80
CA HIS A 515 10.41 16.68 4.79
C HIS A 515 9.71 17.05 6.10
N ASN A 516 10.30 16.71 7.24
CA ASN A 516 9.74 17.04 8.55
C ASN A 516 9.60 18.57 8.76
N ALA A 517 10.53 19.36 8.21
CA ALA A 517 10.44 20.83 8.24
C ALA A 517 9.28 21.36 7.38
N ALA A 518 9.10 20.81 6.18
CA ALA A 518 8.00 21.19 5.29
C ALA A 518 6.60 20.89 5.88
N LEU A 519 6.49 19.85 6.71
CA LEU A 519 5.24 19.51 7.39
C LEU A 519 4.96 20.39 8.63
N ALA A 520 5.97 21.05 9.19
CA ALA A 520 5.84 21.90 10.37
C ALA A 520 5.42 23.36 10.02
N GLU A 521 5.50 23.77 8.75
CA GLU A 521 5.08 25.06 8.23
C GLU A 521 3.60 25.06 7.83
#